data_0d13c9922f47e914c5d63d2b52bdb5b6
#
_entry.id   0d13c9922f47e914c5d63d2b52bdb5b6
#
_cell.length_a   1.000
_cell.length_b   1.000
_cell.length_c   1.000
_cell.angle_alpha   90.00
_cell.angle_beta   90.00
_cell.angle_gamma   90.00
#
_symmetry.space_group_name_H-M   'P 1'
#
loop_
_entity.id
_entity.type
_entity.pdbx_description
1 polymer ?
#
loop_
_entity_poly.entity_id
_entity_poly.type
_entity_poly.pdbx_seq_one_letter_code
_entity_poly.pdbx_strand_id
1 'polypeptide(L)'
;LAVMVACVMFRAESGIARTYSFDAAMLKGGGKGVDLTLFEEGGQLPGIYPVDIILNGSRVDSQEMAFHAERDAEGRPYLKTCLTREMLARYGVRIEEYPALFRASGEGRGASVAEEACADLTAIPQATESYQFAAQQLVLGIPQVALRPQLRGIAPEALWDDGIPAFLLNWQANAGRSEYRGYGKRVTDSYWVCLQPGINIGP
;
A
#
# COMPACT_ATOMS: atom_id res chain seq x y z
N LEU A 1 -43.86 36.54 -5.05
CA LEU A 1 -43.35 35.77 -3.89
C LEU A 1 -41.86 35.48 -4.12
N ALA A 2 -40.98 36.31 -3.52
CA ALA A 2 -39.53 36.14 -3.60
C ALA A 2 -39.10 35.23 -2.44
N VAL A 3 -38.50 34.07 -2.75
CA VAL A 3 -37.88 33.17 -1.80
C VAL A 3 -36.43 33.59 -1.62
N MET A 4 -36.10 34.16 -0.46
CA MET A 4 -34.73 34.41 -0.02
C MET A 4 -34.10 33.09 0.42
N VAL A 5 -33.12 32.60 -0.34
CA VAL A 5 -32.27 31.48 0.08
C VAL A 5 -31.13 32.05 0.91
N ALA A 6 -31.17 31.83 2.20
CA ALA A 6 -30.07 32.16 3.12
C ALA A 6 -28.96 31.10 2.98
N CYS A 7 -27.84 31.46 2.34
CA CYS A 7 -26.61 30.67 2.38
C CYS A 7 -25.98 30.79 3.76
N VAL A 8 -26.09 29.75 4.58
CA VAL A 8 -25.32 29.59 5.82
C VAL A 8 -23.90 29.21 5.44
N MET A 9 -22.99 30.18 5.51
CA MET A 9 -21.55 29.93 5.39
C MET A 9 -21.05 29.25 6.67
N PHE A 10 -20.84 27.96 6.62
CA PHE A 10 -20.05 27.26 7.64
C PHE A 10 -18.61 27.78 7.56
N ARG A 11 -18.21 28.58 8.54
CA ARG A 11 -16.79 28.87 8.75
C ARG A 11 -16.18 27.62 9.36
N ALA A 12 -15.29 26.96 8.61
CA ALA A 12 -14.37 25.99 9.17
C ALA A 12 -13.47 26.73 10.17
N GLU A 13 -13.67 26.51 11.45
CA GLU A 13 -12.73 26.95 12.47
C GLU A 13 -11.44 26.16 12.24
N SER A 14 -10.38 26.88 11.88
CA SER A 14 -9.03 26.35 11.84
C SER A 14 -8.69 25.88 13.26
N GLY A 15 -8.61 24.56 13.46
CA GLY A 15 -8.21 23.99 14.73
C GLY A 15 -6.84 24.52 15.11
N ILE A 16 -6.79 25.36 16.15
CA ILE A 16 -5.54 25.85 16.72
C ILE A 16 -4.84 24.62 17.31
N ALA A 17 -3.71 24.22 16.72
CA ALA A 17 -2.85 23.20 17.30
C ALA A 17 -2.48 23.63 18.72
N ARG A 18 -2.94 22.89 19.73
CA ARG A 18 -2.61 23.18 21.13
C ARG A 18 -1.14 22.82 21.33
N THR A 19 -0.35 23.83 21.67
CA THR A 19 1.01 23.63 22.16
C THR A 19 0.90 23.00 23.55
N TYR A 20 1.42 21.79 23.71
CA TYR A 20 1.48 21.14 25.00
C TYR A 20 2.79 21.56 25.68
N SER A 21 2.74 21.95 26.95
CA SER A 21 3.92 22.18 27.76
C SER A 21 4.06 21.02 28.75
N PHE A 22 5.20 20.34 28.71
CA PHE A 22 5.50 19.23 29.60
C PHE A 22 6.49 19.68 30.69
N ASP A 23 6.16 19.42 31.96
CA ASP A 23 7.08 19.64 33.05
C ASP A 23 8.05 18.45 33.18
N ALA A 24 9.33 18.69 32.84
CA ALA A 24 10.38 17.68 32.94
C ALA A 24 10.55 17.08 34.35
N ALA A 25 10.12 17.82 35.38
CA ALA A 25 10.19 17.35 36.76
C ALA A 25 9.19 16.23 37.06
N MET A 26 8.13 16.07 36.27
CA MET A 26 7.13 15.03 36.41
C MET A 26 7.54 13.69 35.77
N LEU A 27 8.62 13.67 34.99
CA LEU A 27 9.11 12.43 34.37
C LEU A 27 9.80 11.54 35.43
N LYS A 28 9.30 10.30 35.53
CA LYS A 28 9.86 9.28 36.42
C LYS A 28 11.29 8.97 35.95
N GLY A 29 12.30 9.42 36.73
CA GLY A 29 13.71 9.29 36.34
C GLY A 29 14.47 10.62 36.24
N GLY A 30 13.79 11.74 36.52
CA GLY A 30 14.45 13.05 36.69
C GLY A 30 14.87 13.75 35.39
N GLY A 31 14.26 13.43 34.25
CA GLY A 31 14.24 14.21 32.99
C GLY A 31 15.54 14.85 32.49
N LYS A 32 16.71 14.54 33.10
CA LYS A 32 17.98 15.14 32.71
C LYS A 32 18.43 14.62 31.35
N GLY A 33 18.31 15.49 30.32
CA GLY A 33 18.79 15.21 28.97
C GLY A 33 17.74 14.70 27.96
N VAL A 34 16.46 14.68 28.34
CA VAL A 34 15.38 14.40 27.38
C VAL A 34 14.94 15.72 26.77
N ASP A 35 15.08 15.86 25.47
CA ASP A 35 14.54 16.98 24.71
C ASP A 35 13.03 16.80 24.57
N LEU A 36 12.27 17.57 25.34
CA LEU A 36 10.80 17.54 25.31
C LEU A 36 10.21 18.44 24.21
N THR A 37 11.01 19.26 23.58
CA THR A 37 10.54 20.21 22.55
C THR A 37 9.87 19.50 21.38
N LEU A 38 10.36 18.32 21.00
CA LEU A 38 9.77 17.48 19.96
C LEU A 38 8.32 17.10 20.30
N PHE A 39 8.05 16.73 21.56
CA PHE A 39 6.71 16.37 22.01
C PHE A 39 5.79 17.59 22.15
N GLU A 40 6.35 18.73 22.57
CA GLU A 40 5.62 20.00 22.67
C GLU A 40 5.18 20.50 21.27
N GLU A 41 5.98 20.22 20.24
CA GLU A 41 5.68 20.48 18.84
C GLU A 41 4.76 19.42 18.22
N GLY A 42 4.35 18.38 18.97
CA GLY A 42 3.51 17.28 18.49
C GLY A 42 4.26 16.23 17.67
N GLY A 43 5.60 16.26 17.69
CA GLY A 43 6.45 15.28 17.03
C GLY A 43 6.52 13.95 17.78
N GLN A 44 7.10 12.96 17.13
CA GLN A 44 7.30 11.62 17.67
C GLN A 44 8.79 11.29 17.64
N LEU A 45 9.22 10.43 18.56
CA LEU A 45 10.62 10.02 18.63
C LEU A 45 11.01 9.21 17.38
N PRO A 46 12.19 9.48 16.81
CA PRO A 46 12.77 8.56 15.83
C PRO A 46 13.06 7.20 16.47
N GLY A 47 12.97 6.14 15.69
CA GLY A 47 13.17 4.78 16.19
C GLY A 47 12.77 3.71 15.21
N ILE A 48 12.84 2.46 15.61
CA ILE A 48 12.38 1.32 14.84
C ILE A 48 10.97 0.96 15.33
N TYR A 49 10.03 0.92 14.41
CA TYR A 49 8.63 0.62 14.69
C TYR A 49 8.13 -0.50 13.79
N PRO A 50 7.33 -1.43 14.34
CA PRO A 50 6.58 -2.37 13.51
C PRO A 50 5.48 -1.61 12.78
N VAL A 51 5.39 -1.77 11.47
CA VAL A 51 4.39 -1.07 10.65
C VAL A 51 3.74 -1.99 9.65
N ASP A 52 2.44 -1.81 9.49
CA ASP A 52 1.69 -2.35 8.37
C ASP A 52 1.77 -1.37 7.19
N ILE A 53 2.17 -1.88 6.03
CA ILE A 53 2.28 -1.09 4.81
C ILE A 53 0.97 -1.22 4.03
N ILE A 54 0.31 -0.09 3.85
CA ILE A 54 -0.97 0.00 3.17
C ILE A 54 -0.76 0.70 1.83
N LEU A 55 -0.93 -0.02 0.74
CA LEU A 55 -0.85 0.52 -0.62
C LEU A 55 -2.27 0.66 -1.20
N ASN A 56 -2.66 1.89 -1.51
CA ASN A 56 -3.98 2.20 -2.09
C ASN A 56 -5.14 1.55 -1.32
N GLY A 57 -5.06 1.54 0.02
CA GLY A 57 -6.09 0.97 0.90
C GLY A 57 -6.00 -0.54 1.13
N SER A 58 -5.04 -1.23 0.54
CA SER A 58 -4.79 -2.65 0.77
C SER A 58 -3.49 -2.87 1.54
N ARG A 59 -3.52 -3.72 2.57
CA ARG A 59 -2.30 -4.11 3.28
C ARG A 59 -1.48 -5.03 2.37
N VAL A 60 -0.24 -4.63 2.09
CA VAL A 60 0.67 -5.37 1.21
C VAL A 60 1.83 -6.01 1.96
N ASP A 61 2.21 -5.47 3.12
CA ASP A 61 3.33 -5.97 3.90
C ASP A 61 3.20 -5.59 5.37
N SER A 62 4.04 -6.20 6.24
CA SER A 62 4.16 -5.85 7.66
C SER A 62 5.60 -6.15 8.09
N GLN A 63 6.32 -5.11 8.49
CA GLN A 63 7.73 -5.24 8.88
C GLN A 63 8.17 -4.14 9.84
N GLU A 64 9.31 -4.34 10.48
CA GLU A 64 9.96 -3.30 11.28
C GLU A 64 10.71 -2.33 10.36
N MET A 65 10.48 -1.02 10.56
CA MET A 65 11.11 0.03 9.78
C MET A 65 11.72 1.09 10.68
N ALA A 66 12.88 1.60 10.29
CA ALA A 66 13.51 2.72 10.97
C ALA A 66 12.92 4.04 10.47
N PHE A 67 12.57 4.89 11.42
CA PHE A 67 12.04 6.24 11.17
C PHE A 67 12.99 7.29 11.73
N HIS A 68 13.16 8.37 10.97
CA HIS A 68 13.92 9.55 11.35
C HIS A 68 12.97 10.75 11.44
N ALA A 69 13.30 11.70 12.30
CA ALA A 69 12.56 12.96 12.37
C ALA A 69 13.02 13.90 11.25
N GLU A 70 12.06 14.34 10.44
CA GLU A 70 12.25 15.40 9.45
C GLU A 70 11.27 16.56 9.75
N ARG A 71 11.46 17.70 9.09
CA ARG A 71 10.55 18.86 9.18
C ARG A 71 9.95 19.14 7.82
N ASP A 72 8.65 19.39 7.80
CA ASP A 72 7.95 19.82 6.57
C ASP A 72 8.30 21.28 6.20
N ALA A 73 7.72 21.76 5.11
CA ALA A 73 7.93 23.13 4.63
C ALA A 73 7.44 24.18 5.64
N GLU A 74 6.50 23.83 6.50
CA GLU A 74 5.95 24.66 7.57
C GLU A 74 6.75 24.54 8.88
N GLY A 75 7.80 23.72 8.91
CA GLY A 75 8.67 23.50 10.06
C GLY A 75 8.14 22.48 11.08
N ARG A 76 7.02 21.80 10.81
CA ARG A 76 6.44 20.80 11.73
C ARG A 76 7.21 19.50 11.65
N PRO A 77 7.53 18.88 12.79
CA PRO A 77 8.23 17.62 12.82
C PRO A 77 7.32 16.47 12.38
N TYR A 78 7.84 15.58 11.53
CA TYR A 78 7.18 14.34 11.13
C TYR A 78 8.20 13.19 11.05
N LEU A 79 7.71 11.96 11.10
CA LEU A 79 8.56 10.78 10.94
C LEU A 79 8.57 10.34 9.47
N LYS A 80 9.76 10.16 8.93
CA LYS A 80 10.01 9.65 7.59
C LYS A 80 10.81 8.36 7.66
N THR A 81 10.52 7.44 6.75
CA THR A 81 11.22 6.17 6.62
C THR A 81 11.89 6.04 5.26
N CYS A 82 12.79 5.08 5.14
CA CYS A 82 13.45 4.75 3.88
C CYS A 82 12.69 3.65 3.15
N LEU A 83 12.12 3.97 2.00
CA LEU A 83 11.54 2.99 1.09
C LEU A 83 12.61 2.55 0.12
N THR A 84 13.00 1.27 0.18
CA THR A 84 14.03 0.71 -0.69
C THR A 84 13.50 0.36 -2.08
N ARG A 85 14.40 0.22 -3.04
CA ARG A 85 14.08 -0.23 -4.40
C ARG A 85 13.38 -1.59 -4.41
N GLU A 86 13.88 -2.51 -3.58
CA GLU A 86 13.33 -3.87 -3.48
C GLU A 86 11.89 -3.87 -2.93
N MET A 87 11.62 -3.03 -1.93
CA MET A 87 10.28 -2.89 -1.37
C MET A 87 9.30 -2.39 -2.43
N LEU A 88 9.63 -1.30 -3.12
CA LEU A 88 8.75 -0.73 -4.15
C LEU A 88 8.55 -1.70 -5.34
N ALA A 89 9.60 -2.43 -5.75
CA ALA A 89 9.47 -3.46 -6.79
C ALA A 89 8.51 -4.59 -6.35
N ARG A 90 8.64 -5.05 -5.09
CA ARG A 90 7.76 -6.08 -4.50
C ARG A 90 6.31 -5.61 -4.43
N TYR A 91 6.09 -4.33 -4.18
CA TYR A 91 4.74 -3.74 -4.17
C TYR A 91 4.19 -3.44 -5.56
N GLY A 92 4.95 -3.79 -6.60
CA GLY A 92 4.51 -3.68 -7.99
C GLY A 92 4.70 -2.30 -8.62
N VAL A 93 5.52 -1.44 -8.02
CA VAL A 93 5.83 -0.13 -8.61
C VAL A 93 6.73 -0.30 -9.84
N ARG A 94 6.43 0.40 -10.93
CA ARG A 94 7.23 0.42 -12.16
C ARG A 94 8.42 1.36 -12.02
N ILE A 95 9.43 0.92 -11.27
CA ILE A 95 10.61 1.73 -10.95
C ILE A 95 11.35 2.20 -12.19
N GLU A 96 11.35 1.38 -13.23
CA GLU A 96 12.01 1.62 -14.51
C GLU A 96 11.48 2.87 -15.23
N GLU A 97 10.20 3.18 -15.03
CA GLU A 97 9.54 4.36 -15.63
C GLU A 97 9.84 5.66 -14.87
N TYR A 98 10.35 5.54 -13.64
CA TYR A 98 10.63 6.67 -12.75
C TYR A 98 12.08 6.69 -12.24
N PRO A 99 13.06 6.94 -13.12
CA PRO A 99 14.48 6.90 -12.72
C PRO A 99 14.85 7.97 -11.68
N ALA A 100 14.01 8.99 -11.49
CA ALA A 100 14.21 10.03 -10.48
C ALA A 100 13.88 9.56 -9.05
N LEU A 101 13.16 8.43 -8.87
CA LEU A 101 12.82 7.86 -7.55
C LEU A 101 14.03 7.62 -6.65
N PHE A 102 15.17 7.26 -7.24
CA PHE A 102 16.40 6.90 -6.51
C PHE A 102 17.58 7.78 -6.91
N ARG A 103 17.34 9.01 -7.34
CA ARG A 103 18.39 10.00 -7.45
C ARG A 103 18.83 10.38 -6.06
N ALA A 104 20.12 10.24 -5.78
CA ALA A 104 20.71 10.71 -4.54
C ALA A 104 20.31 12.19 -4.34
N SER A 105 19.50 12.47 -3.36
CA SER A 105 19.18 13.82 -2.93
C SER A 105 20.39 14.34 -2.18
N GLY A 106 21.24 15.10 -2.88
CA GLY A 106 22.25 15.92 -2.19
C GLY A 106 23.69 15.53 -2.41
N GLU A 107 24.37 16.33 -3.20
CA GLU A 107 25.75 16.72 -2.98
C GLU A 107 25.93 17.19 -1.53
N GLY A 108 26.58 16.37 -0.70
CA GLY A 108 27.09 16.82 0.58
C GLY A 108 26.88 15.88 1.73
N ARG A 109 27.79 14.96 1.86
CA ARG A 109 28.42 14.32 3.02
C ARG A 109 28.67 12.86 2.75
N GLY A 110 29.94 12.53 2.58
CA GLY A 110 30.58 11.23 2.81
C GLY A 110 29.69 10.01 3.00
N ALA A 111 29.03 9.56 1.95
CA ALA A 111 28.32 8.29 1.96
C ALA A 111 29.34 7.18 1.91
N SER A 112 29.51 6.46 3.01
CA SER A 112 30.10 5.14 3.00
C SER A 112 29.25 4.23 2.10
N VAL A 113 29.91 3.51 1.23
CA VAL A 113 29.44 2.54 0.26
C VAL A 113 28.55 1.51 0.96
N ALA A 114 27.22 1.67 0.96
CA ALA A 114 26.16 0.70 1.20
C ALA A 114 24.83 1.28 1.76
N GLU A 115 24.57 2.59 1.62
CA GLU A 115 23.21 3.08 1.91
C GLU A 115 22.40 2.94 0.63
N GLU A 116 21.52 1.93 0.57
CA GLU A 116 20.50 1.82 -0.46
C GLU A 116 19.77 3.17 -0.54
N ALA A 117 19.82 3.80 -1.71
CA ALA A 117 19.17 5.08 -1.89
C ALA A 117 17.68 4.96 -1.55
N CYS A 118 17.21 5.78 -0.61
CA CYS A 118 15.80 5.86 -0.27
C CYS A 118 15.00 6.45 -1.42
N ALA A 119 13.82 5.94 -1.66
CA ALA A 119 12.96 6.43 -2.72
C ALA A 119 12.39 7.82 -2.37
N ASP A 120 12.43 8.71 -3.32
CA ASP A 120 11.71 9.97 -3.29
C ASP A 120 10.40 9.83 -4.08
N LEU A 121 9.30 9.58 -3.37
CA LEU A 121 8.00 9.38 -4.00
C LEU A 121 7.47 10.62 -4.73
N THR A 122 8.04 11.80 -4.50
CA THR A 122 7.67 13.01 -5.25
C THR A 122 7.99 12.90 -6.74
N ALA A 123 8.88 11.97 -7.12
CA ALA A 123 9.20 11.65 -8.51
C ALA A 123 8.01 11.01 -9.27
N ILE A 124 7.04 10.46 -8.55
CA ILE A 124 5.79 9.93 -9.13
C ILE A 124 4.71 10.99 -8.92
N PRO A 125 4.15 11.59 -9.98
CA PRO A 125 3.10 12.59 -9.85
C PRO A 125 1.90 12.05 -9.06
N GLN A 126 1.44 12.80 -8.08
CA GLN A 126 0.30 12.46 -7.19
C GLN A 126 0.56 11.27 -6.24
N ALA A 127 1.76 10.74 -6.15
CA ALA A 127 2.10 9.79 -5.11
C ALA A 127 2.09 10.50 -3.73
N THR A 128 1.68 9.76 -2.72
CA THR A 128 1.61 10.25 -1.34
C THR A 128 2.19 9.22 -0.38
N GLU A 129 2.85 9.70 0.66
CA GLU A 129 3.34 8.90 1.77
C GLU A 129 2.85 9.53 3.06
N SER A 130 2.31 8.73 3.96
CA SER A 130 1.86 9.19 5.28
C SER A 130 2.05 8.10 6.31
N TYR A 131 2.77 8.40 7.39
CA TYR A 131 2.88 7.50 8.52
C TYR A 131 1.86 7.84 9.60
N GLN A 132 0.99 6.90 9.89
CA GLN A 132 -0.02 6.99 10.94
C GLN A 132 0.49 6.32 12.21
N PHE A 133 1.18 7.07 13.07
CA PHE A 133 1.84 6.55 14.27
C PHE A 133 0.89 5.80 15.19
N ALA A 134 -0.30 6.34 15.47
CA ALA A 134 -1.27 5.71 16.37
C ALA A 134 -1.78 4.35 15.86
N ALA A 135 -1.86 4.16 14.54
CA ALA A 135 -2.26 2.93 13.91
C ALA A 135 -1.07 2.03 13.51
N GLN A 136 0.15 2.53 13.65
CA GLN A 136 1.38 1.90 13.15
C GLN A 136 1.28 1.51 11.68
N GLN A 137 0.75 2.41 10.85
CA GLN A 137 0.53 2.18 9.43
C GLN A 137 1.29 3.18 8.57
N LEU A 138 2.02 2.67 7.60
CA LEU A 138 2.61 3.45 6.52
C LEU A 138 1.68 3.39 5.32
N VAL A 139 0.98 4.49 5.04
CA VAL A 139 0.02 4.57 3.95
C VAL A 139 0.69 5.17 2.72
N LEU A 140 0.70 4.39 1.65
CA LEU A 140 1.25 4.75 0.35
C LEU A 140 0.09 4.90 -0.65
N GLY A 141 -0.06 6.09 -1.20
CA GLY A 141 -0.95 6.36 -2.33
C GLY A 141 -0.13 6.42 -3.61
N ILE A 142 -0.24 5.42 -4.48
CA ILE A 142 0.49 5.36 -5.74
C ILE A 142 -0.51 5.25 -6.90
N PRO A 143 -0.45 6.15 -7.90
CA PRO A 143 -1.34 6.10 -9.05
C PRO A 143 -1.25 4.75 -9.77
N GLN A 144 -2.40 4.25 -10.26
CA GLN A 144 -2.48 2.97 -10.96
C GLN A 144 -1.55 2.88 -12.18
N VAL A 145 -1.31 4.01 -12.85
CA VAL A 145 -0.38 4.10 -13.99
C VAL A 145 1.05 3.77 -13.60
N ALA A 146 1.44 4.01 -12.36
CA ALA A 146 2.78 3.72 -11.84
C ALA A 146 2.87 2.31 -11.23
N LEU A 147 1.78 1.53 -11.21
CA LEU A 147 1.75 0.17 -10.72
C LEU A 147 1.68 -0.83 -11.88
N ARG A 148 2.30 -1.99 -11.69
CA ARG A 148 2.11 -3.13 -12.58
C ARG A 148 0.69 -3.66 -12.42
N PRO A 149 -0.02 -3.99 -13.50
CA PRO A 149 -1.35 -4.56 -13.40
C PRO A 149 -1.27 -5.90 -12.66
N GLN A 150 -1.93 -5.99 -11.51
CA GLN A 150 -2.09 -7.26 -10.79
C GLN A 150 -3.46 -7.83 -11.11
N LEU A 151 -3.47 -9.04 -11.64
CA LEU A 151 -4.70 -9.81 -11.84
C LEU A 151 -5.19 -10.27 -10.45
N ARG A 152 -6.42 -9.93 -10.09
CA ARG A 152 -7.02 -10.35 -8.82
C ARG A 152 -7.07 -11.87 -8.73
N GLY A 153 -6.57 -12.43 -7.65
CA GLY A 153 -6.58 -13.88 -7.39
C GLY A 153 -5.47 -14.68 -8.06
N ILE A 154 -4.51 -14.01 -8.70
CA ILE A 154 -3.31 -14.65 -9.26
C ILE A 154 -2.11 -14.18 -8.44
N ALA A 155 -1.32 -15.12 -7.93
CA ALA A 155 -0.09 -14.81 -7.25
C ALA A 155 0.90 -14.11 -8.19
N PRO A 156 1.76 -13.18 -7.69
CA PRO A 156 2.83 -12.59 -8.50
C PRO A 156 3.69 -13.66 -9.15
N GLU A 157 4.12 -13.42 -10.38
CA GLU A 157 4.93 -14.35 -11.17
C GLU A 157 6.18 -14.85 -10.42
N ALA A 158 6.77 -14.00 -9.58
CA ALA A 158 7.91 -14.35 -8.73
C ALA A 158 7.61 -15.42 -7.66
N LEU A 159 6.34 -15.71 -7.39
CA LEU A 159 5.90 -16.75 -6.46
C LEU A 159 5.35 -17.98 -7.18
N TRP A 160 5.43 -18.02 -8.52
CA TRP A 160 5.01 -19.19 -9.25
C TRP A 160 6.11 -20.24 -9.18
N ASP A 161 5.73 -21.44 -8.76
CA ASP A 161 6.58 -22.60 -8.94
C ASP A 161 6.65 -22.95 -10.43
N ASP A 162 7.84 -23.29 -10.91
CA ASP A 162 8.05 -23.67 -12.32
C ASP A 162 7.21 -24.90 -12.74
N GLY A 163 6.61 -25.57 -11.77
CA GLY A 163 5.75 -26.70 -11.96
C GLY A 163 6.48 -27.93 -12.48
N ILE A 164 5.74 -29.01 -12.64
CA ILE A 164 6.23 -30.27 -13.24
C ILE A 164 5.63 -30.42 -14.62
N PRO A 165 6.27 -31.12 -15.56
CA PRO A 165 5.63 -31.52 -16.80
C PRO A 165 4.39 -32.37 -16.51
N ALA A 166 3.23 -31.89 -16.93
CA ALA A 166 1.96 -32.56 -16.64
C ALA A 166 0.99 -32.42 -17.80
N PHE A 167 0.23 -33.46 -18.04
CA PHE A 167 -0.95 -33.41 -18.88
C PHE A 167 -2.19 -33.30 -18.00
N LEU A 168 -3.02 -32.32 -18.24
CA LEU A 168 -4.25 -32.06 -17.52
C LEU A 168 -5.43 -32.24 -18.48
N LEU A 169 -6.47 -32.91 -18.02
CA LEU A 169 -7.71 -33.05 -18.75
C LEU A 169 -8.87 -32.73 -17.84
N ASN A 170 -9.44 -31.56 -18.04
CA ASN A 170 -10.72 -31.19 -17.43
C ASN A 170 -11.83 -31.73 -18.34
N TRP A 171 -12.81 -32.40 -17.75
CA TRP A 171 -13.96 -32.85 -18.47
C TRP A 171 -15.25 -32.54 -17.73
N GLN A 172 -16.27 -32.27 -18.47
CA GLN A 172 -17.62 -32.07 -17.96
C GLN A 172 -18.60 -32.80 -18.87
N ALA A 173 -19.41 -33.63 -18.28
CA ALA A 173 -20.47 -34.35 -19.01
C ALA A 173 -21.82 -34.02 -18.38
N ASN A 174 -22.82 -33.80 -19.20
CA ASN A 174 -24.19 -33.60 -18.78
C ASN A 174 -25.11 -34.50 -19.60
N ALA A 175 -26.05 -35.16 -18.90
CA ALA A 175 -27.09 -35.95 -19.50
C ALA A 175 -28.45 -35.49 -18.97
N GLY A 176 -29.36 -35.19 -19.85
CA GLY A 176 -30.72 -34.77 -19.51
C GLY A 176 -31.75 -35.59 -20.23
N ARG A 177 -32.82 -35.95 -19.50
CA ARG A 177 -33.99 -36.61 -20.08
C ARG A 177 -35.23 -35.81 -19.73
N SER A 178 -35.94 -35.35 -20.76
CA SER A 178 -37.18 -34.62 -20.60
C SER A 178 -38.36 -35.46 -21.10
N GLU A 179 -39.34 -35.71 -20.23
CA GLU A 179 -40.61 -36.33 -20.58
C GLU A 179 -41.72 -35.27 -20.57
N TYR A 180 -42.33 -35.05 -21.71
CA TYR A 180 -43.52 -34.24 -21.81
C TYR A 180 -44.78 -35.13 -21.82
N ARG A 181 -45.66 -34.90 -20.84
CA ARG A 181 -46.92 -35.65 -20.68
C ARG A 181 -48.12 -34.72 -21.05
N GLY A 182 -48.24 -34.43 -22.34
CA GLY A 182 -49.33 -33.69 -22.90
C GLY A 182 -50.13 -34.56 -23.87
N TYR A 183 -50.71 -33.94 -24.92
CA TYR A 183 -51.33 -34.68 -26.03
C TYR A 183 -50.24 -35.45 -26.82
N GLY A 184 -49.87 -36.65 -26.29
CA GLY A 184 -48.81 -37.51 -26.81
C GLY A 184 -47.57 -37.49 -25.89
N LYS A 185 -47.08 -38.70 -25.55
CA LYS A 185 -45.85 -38.87 -24.76
C LYS A 185 -44.64 -38.58 -25.66
N ARG A 186 -43.86 -37.54 -25.33
CA ARG A 186 -42.63 -37.25 -26.02
C ARG A 186 -41.47 -37.31 -25.02
N VAL A 187 -40.46 -38.10 -25.33
CA VAL A 187 -39.23 -38.23 -24.57
C VAL A 187 -38.10 -37.66 -25.40
N THR A 188 -37.32 -36.79 -24.81
CA THR A 188 -36.13 -36.19 -25.44
C THR A 188 -34.96 -36.43 -24.53
N ASP A 189 -33.92 -37.06 -25.03
CA ASP A 189 -32.64 -37.27 -24.34
C ASP A 189 -31.61 -36.30 -24.92
N SER A 190 -30.85 -35.62 -24.08
CA SER A 190 -29.77 -34.72 -24.45
C SER A 190 -28.49 -35.10 -23.73
N TYR A 191 -27.40 -35.12 -24.45
CA TYR A 191 -26.07 -35.42 -23.92
C TYR A 191 -25.09 -34.38 -24.48
N TRP A 192 -24.20 -33.88 -23.62
CA TRP A 192 -23.06 -33.15 -24.09
C TRP A 192 -21.85 -33.45 -23.20
N VAL A 193 -20.67 -33.38 -23.80
CA VAL A 193 -19.40 -33.55 -23.13
C VAL A 193 -18.48 -32.44 -23.59
N CYS A 194 -17.89 -31.72 -22.63
CA CYS A 194 -16.85 -30.76 -22.88
C CYS A 194 -15.52 -31.28 -22.34
N LEU A 195 -14.49 -31.23 -23.17
CA LEU A 195 -13.14 -31.66 -22.84
C LEU A 195 -12.21 -30.45 -22.98
N GLN A 196 -11.40 -30.16 -21.96
CA GLN A 196 -10.40 -29.11 -21.97
C GLN A 196 -9.02 -29.73 -21.66
N PRO A 197 -8.27 -30.15 -22.66
CA PRO A 197 -6.91 -30.64 -22.48
C PRO A 197 -5.97 -29.47 -22.21
N GLY A 198 -5.02 -29.64 -21.30
CA GLY A 198 -3.94 -28.73 -21.00
C GLY A 198 -2.62 -29.49 -20.86
N ILE A 199 -1.54 -28.87 -21.29
CA ILE A 199 -0.19 -29.39 -21.12
C ILE A 199 0.62 -28.33 -20.38
N ASN A 200 1.23 -28.73 -19.26
CA ASN A 200 2.27 -27.96 -18.61
C ASN A 200 3.61 -28.56 -19.06
N ILE A 201 4.42 -27.74 -19.71
CA ILE A 201 5.78 -28.10 -20.12
C ILE A 201 6.64 -27.39 -19.08
N GLY A 202 7.06 -28.11 -18.04
CA GLY A 202 7.99 -27.55 -17.06
C GLY A 202 9.29 -27.03 -17.70
N PRO A 203 10.17 -26.37 -16.90
CA PRO A 203 11.41 -25.82 -17.39
C PRO A 203 12.33 -26.89 -18.00
#